data_18681a9afb3e2d964b323c4659fc0f41
#
_entry.id   18681a9afb3e2d964b323c4659fc0f41
#
_cell.length_a   1.000
_cell.length_b   1.000
_cell.length_c   1.000
_cell.angle_alpha   90.00
_cell.angle_beta   90.00
_cell.angle_gamma   90.00
#
_symmetry.space_group_name_H-M   'P 1'
#
loop_
_entity.id
_entity.type
_entity.pdbx_description
1 polymer ?
#
loop_
_entity_poly.entity_id
_entity_poly.type
_entity_poly.pdbx_seq_one_letter_code
_entity_poly.pdbx_strand_id
1 'polypeptide(L)'
;MRPKLIAFGALIIGFITLSWGIVGHERINKAAVMALPHPLQTFFYNHIDFITQEASVPDIRKYALSYKDEGPRHYFDMENFGSADSYPKNLEEAKKKYDAKFLSDNGILPWYIEDMMVKLTKAFKEKNRAEILFLAADLGHYIGDAHMPLHTSANHDGQLSEQKGIHSLWESRLPELFAKNYKLNVPYAHHYEDVHKAIWDMINDTHSLAQPLLDIDKKLRTATPENQVFKMDAEGKVLKSKYNTAVFSDEYAKKLHEQLNGMVESQMKKAITATASFWYTAWVDAGKPDLSDLDSPEVTKRNAKALKEDWDLFQKGDLFGMRNQND
;
A
#
# COMPACT_ATOMS: atom_id res chain seq x y z
N MET A 1 -21.74 -41.01 36.20
CA MET A 1 -20.78 -40.50 35.21
C MET A 1 -21.35 -39.25 34.58
N ARG A 2 -20.78 -38.09 34.84
CA ARG A 2 -21.19 -36.80 34.25
C ARG A 2 -20.36 -36.53 32.99
N PRO A 3 -20.95 -36.13 31.86
CA PRO A 3 -20.18 -35.80 30.68
C PRO A 3 -19.48 -34.45 30.87
N LYS A 4 -18.19 -34.41 30.59
CA LYS A 4 -17.38 -33.16 30.52
C LYS A 4 -17.74 -32.44 29.23
N LEU A 5 -18.37 -31.26 29.34
CA LEU A 5 -18.46 -30.33 28.22
C LEU A 5 -17.06 -29.85 27.85
N ILE A 6 -16.62 -30.19 26.68
CA ILE A 6 -15.41 -29.58 26.05
C ILE A 6 -15.89 -28.27 25.42
N ALA A 7 -15.50 -27.16 26.02
CA ALA A 7 -15.70 -25.84 25.43
C ALA A 7 -14.76 -25.71 24.21
N PHE A 8 -15.31 -25.69 23.02
CA PHE A 8 -14.62 -25.29 21.81
C PHE A 8 -14.39 -23.77 21.90
N GLY A 9 -13.18 -23.38 22.22
CA GLY A 9 -12.74 -21.99 22.14
C GLY A 9 -12.72 -21.59 20.67
N ALA A 10 -13.64 -20.72 20.25
CA ALA A 10 -13.58 -20.06 18.95
C ALA A 10 -12.31 -19.21 18.90
N LEU A 11 -11.36 -19.63 18.09
CA LEU A 11 -10.16 -18.84 17.74
C LEU A 11 -10.64 -17.65 16.89
N ILE A 12 -10.90 -16.51 17.53
CA ILE A 12 -11.15 -15.27 16.82
C ILE A 12 -9.79 -14.85 16.22
N ILE A 13 -9.60 -15.14 14.94
CA ILE A 13 -8.52 -14.59 14.15
C ILE A 13 -8.75 -13.08 14.08
N GLY A 14 -8.10 -12.35 14.96
CA GLY A 14 -8.17 -10.91 14.96
C GLY A 14 -7.48 -10.37 13.71
N PHE A 15 -8.24 -9.75 12.83
CA PHE A 15 -7.70 -8.97 11.73
C PHE A 15 -6.75 -7.91 12.28
N ILE A 16 -5.50 -8.01 11.89
CA ILE A 16 -4.49 -6.98 12.09
C ILE A 16 -4.85 -5.89 11.10
N THR A 17 -5.15 -4.67 11.57
CA THR A 17 -5.28 -3.51 10.67
C THR A 17 -3.87 -3.15 10.21
N LEU A 18 -3.48 -3.67 9.06
CA LEU A 18 -2.24 -3.38 8.36
C LEU A 18 -2.46 -2.16 7.46
N SER A 19 -1.39 -1.45 7.17
CA SER A 19 -1.31 -0.32 6.23
C SER A 19 -2.06 -0.63 4.93
N TRP A 20 -2.79 0.31 4.34
CA TRP A 20 -3.76 0.10 3.24
C TRP A 20 -4.71 -1.10 3.46
N GLY A 21 -4.63 -1.73 4.63
CA GLY A 21 -5.14 -3.06 4.87
C GLY A 21 -4.58 -4.07 3.85
N ILE A 22 -4.60 -5.34 4.16
CA ILE A 22 -4.20 -6.40 3.22
C ILE A 22 -4.85 -6.18 1.85
N VAL A 23 -6.13 -5.82 1.84
CA VAL A 23 -6.95 -5.67 0.64
C VAL A 23 -6.48 -4.53 -0.29
N GLY A 24 -5.94 -3.43 0.26
CA GLY A 24 -5.48 -2.30 -0.55
C GLY A 24 -4.22 -2.62 -1.33
N HIS A 25 -3.19 -3.15 -0.66
CA HIS A 25 -1.94 -3.56 -1.31
C HIS A 25 -2.14 -4.68 -2.34
N GLU A 26 -2.97 -5.68 -2.01
CA GLU A 26 -3.33 -6.74 -2.97
C GLU A 26 -3.97 -6.18 -4.24
N ARG A 27 -4.88 -5.22 -4.11
CA ARG A 27 -5.54 -4.57 -5.25
C ARG A 27 -4.56 -3.76 -6.09
N ILE A 28 -3.67 -3.00 -5.45
CA ILE A 28 -2.64 -2.22 -6.13
C ILE A 28 -1.76 -3.14 -6.98
N ASN A 29 -1.18 -4.18 -6.39
CA ASN A 29 -0.30 -5.09 -7.11
C ASN A 29 -1.03 -5.84 -8.24
N LYS A 30 -2.22 -6.36 -7.96
CA LYS A 30 -3.00 -7.08 -8.99
C LYS A 30 -3.37 -6.17 -10.17
N ALA A 31 -3.85 -4.96 -9.90
CA ALA A 31 -4.20 -4.01 -10.95
C ALA A 31 -2.96 -3.50 -11.70
N ALA A 32 -1.82 -3.36 -11.02
CA ALA A 32 -0.55 -3.01 -11.67
C ALA A 32 -0.11 -4.06 -12.70
N VAL A 33 -0.29 -5.36 -12.41
CA VAL A 33 -0.03 -6.42 -13.40
C VAL A 33 -0.89 -6.24 -14.65
N MET A 34 -2.16 -5.84 -14.49
CA MET A 34 -3.05 -5.62 -15.65
C MET A 34 -2.66 -4.40 -16.48
N ALA A 35 -1.96 -3.45 -15.91
CA ALA A 35 -1.46 -2.25 -16.59
C ALA A 35 -0.09 -2.46 -17.28
N LEU A 36 0.53 -3.63 -17.18
CA LEU A 36 1.81 -3.92 -17.82
C LEU A 36 1.63 -4.27 -19.31
N PRO A 37 2.60 -3.92 -20.20
CA PRO A 37 2.64 -4.42 -21.56
C PRO A 37 3.19 -5.85 -21.62
N HIS A 38 2.92 -6.58 -22.73
CA HIS A 38 3.63 -7.81 -23.03
C HIS A 38 5.12 -7.58 -23.29
N PRO A 39 6.02 -8.53 -22.95
CA PRO A 39 5.74 -9.84 -22.33
C PRO A 39 5.63 -9.79 -20.80
N LEU A 40 5.88 -8.63 -20.20
CA LEU A 40 5.96 -8.46 -18.73
C LEU A 40 4.63 -8.80 -18.05
N GLN A 41 3.49 -8.40 -18.65
CA GLN A 41 2.16 -8.78 -18.15
C GLN A 41 2.01 -10.29 -18.04
N THR A 42 2.37 -11.04 -19.09
CA THR A 42 2.27 -12.50 -19.11
C THR A 42 3.11 -13.14 -18.01
N PHE A 43 4.36 -12.68 -17.85
CA PHE A 43 5.26 -13.18 -16.81
C PHE A 43 4.66 -12.97 -15.42
N PHE A 44 4.25 -11.76 -15.07
CA PHE A 44 3.67 -11.51 -13.75
C PHE A 44 2.29 -12.14 -13.56
N TYR A 45 1.47 -12.25 -14.62
CA TYR A 45 0.17 -12.89 -14.50
C TYR A 45 0.26 -14.41 -14.29
N ASN A 46 1.29 -15.06 -14.79
CA ASN A 46 1.56 -16.46 -14.46
C ASN A 46 1.83 -16.68 -12.97
N HIS A 47 2.22 -15.63 -12.25
CA HIS A 47 2.45 -15.60 -10.80
C HIS A 47 1.48 -14.66 -10.06
N ILE A 48 0.28 -14.45 -10.60
CA ILE A 48 -0.64 -13.42 -10.10
C ILE A 48 -1.02 -13.61 -8.63
N ASP A 49 -1.24 -14.85 -8.20
CA ASP A 49 -1.57 -15.16 -6.80
C ASP A 49 -0.41 -14.77 -5.87
N PHE A 50 0.83 -15.06 -6.26
CA PHE A 50 2.03 -14.71 -5.50
C PHE A 50 2.18 -13.18 -5.40
N ILE A 51 2.21 -12.47 -6.54
CA ILE A 51 2.37 -11.00 -6.59
C ILE A 51 1.28 -10.29 -5.78
N THR A 52 0.06 -10.83 -5.76
CA THR A 52 -1.06 -10.27 -5.02
C THR A 52 -0.89 -10.50 -3.51
N GLN A 53 -0.65 -11.75 -3.08
CA GLN A 53 -0.56 -12.10 -1.67
C GLN A 53 0.68 -11.51 -0.98
N GLU A 54 1.83 -11.56 -1.65
CA GLU A 54 3.09 -11.04 -1.11
C GLU A 54 3.07 -9.51 -0.94
N ALA A 55 2.14 -8.81 -1.60
CA ALA A 55 1.97 -7.38 -1.43
C ALA A 55 1.74 -6.92 0.02
N SER A 56 1.27 -7.79 0.90
CA SER A 56 1.03 -7.49 2.32
C SER A 56 2.13 -8.00 3.26
N VAL A 57 3.12 -8.71 2.73
CA VAL A 57 4.17 -9.34 3.55
C VAL A 57 5.10 -8.34 4.25
N PRO A 58 5.46 -7.16 3.69
CA PRO A 58 6.23 -6.15 4.43
C PRO A 58 5.58 -5.76 5.76
N ASP A 59 4.27 -5.56 5.79
CA ASP A 59 3.53 -5.30 7.02
C ASP A 59 3.55 -6.49 7.99
N ILE A 60 3.48 -7.71 7.49
CA ILE A 60 3.62 -8.90 8.34
C ILE A 60 5.02 -8.94 8.97
N ARG A 61 6.08 -8.61 8.22
CA ARG A 61 7.45 -8.50 8.74
C ARG A 61 7.54 -7.46 9.84
N LYS A 62 6.91 -6.29 9.66
CA LYS A 62 6.88 -5.18 10.62
C LYS A 62 6.13 -5.56 11.90
N TYR A 63 4.89 -6.06 11.77
CA TYR A 63 3.99 -6.21 12.92
C TYR A 63 4.04 -7.60 13.57
N ALA A 64 4.09 -8.67 12.79
CA ALA A 64 4.04 -10.03 13.31
C ALA A 64 5.42 -10.61 13.63
N LEU A 65 6.43 -10.31 12.80
CA LEU A 65 7.79 -10.81 12.99
C LEU A 65 8.68 -9.81 13.72
N SER A 66 8.23 -8.58 13.91
CA SER A 66 8.93 -7.51 14.65
C SER A 66 10.36 -7.27 14.11
N TYR A 67 10.54 -7.29 12.79
CA TYR A 67 11.82 -6.94 12.17
C TYR A 67 12.07 -5.44 12.36
N LYS A 68 13.05 -5.11 13.19
CA LYS A 68 13.31 -3.72 13.62
C LYS A 68 13.59 -2.75 12.48
N ASP A 69 14.24 -3.25 11.41
CA ASP A 69 14.60 -2.45 10.25
C ASP A 69 13.45 -2.30 9.23
N GLU A 70 12.33 -3.00 9.43
CA GLU A 70 11.21 -2.95 8.50
C GLU A 70 10.40 -1.65 8.66
N GLY A 71 10.11 -1.27 9.90
CA GLY A 71 9.25 -0.11 10.20
C GLY A 71 9.60 1.15 9.42
N PRO A 72 10.88 1.63 9.45
CA PRO A 72 11.28 2.87 8.78
C PRO A 72 11.14 2.86 7.25
N ARG A 73 10.99 1.71 6.62
CA ARG A 73 10.83 1.57 5.16
C ARG A 73 9.45 1.99 4.66
N HIS A 74 8.47 2.11 5.57
CA HIS A 74 7.06 2.36 5.25
C HIS A 74 6.67 3.83 5.22
N TYR A 75 7.54 4.74 5.71
CA TYR A 75 7.19 6.15 5.85
C TYR A 75 8.39 7.07 5.71
N PHE A 76 8.09 8.37 5.61
CA PHE A 76 9.07 9.43 5.55
C PHE A 76 8.49 10.73 6.10
N ASP A 77 8.85 11.08 7.33
CA ASP A 77 8.36 12.27 8.04
C ASP A 77 9.03 13.55 7.48
N MET A 78 8.54 14.02 6.34
CA MET A 78 9.20 15.07 5.54
C MET A 78 9.58 16.30 6.35
N GLU A 79 8.72 16.72 7.26
CA GLU A 79 8.92 17.92 8.08
C GLU A 79 10.20 17.87 8.92
N ASN A 80 10.66 16.67 9.29
CA ASN A 80 11.82 16.47 10.14
C ASN A 80 13.16 16.48 9.38
N PHE A 81 13.12 16.39 8.05
CA PHE A 81 14.33 16.37 7.22
C PHE A 81 14.75 17.75 6.68
N GLY A 82 13.94 18.77 6.92
CA GLY A 82 14.18 20.14 6.46
C GLY A 82 13.69 20.43 5.03
N SER A 83 14.37 21.30 4.30
CA SER A 83 13.96 21.64 2.92
C SER A 83 14.35 20.55 1.93
N ALA A 84 13.56 20.38 0.87
CA ALA A 84 13.80 19.38 -0.19
C ALA A 84 15.21 19.49 -0.82
N ASP A 85 15.73 20.70 -1.00
CA ASP A 85 17.07 20.92 -1.53
C ASP A 85 18.20 20.37 -0.64
N SER A 86 17.89 20.07 0.62
CA SER A 86 18.83 19.53 1.60
C SER A 86 18.78 18.01 1.75
N TYR A 87 17.86 17.34 1.06
CA TYR A 87 17.72 15.89 1.19
C TYR A 87 18.94 15.17 0.61
N PRO A 88 19.45 14.13 1.30
CA PRO A 88 20.48 13.24 0.74
C PRO A 88 20.00 12.59 -0.55
N LYS A 89 20.91 12.44 -1.50
CA LYS A 89 20.60 11.90 -2.82
C LYS A 89 20.26 10.40 -2.80
N ASN A 90 20.73 9.68 -1.80
CA ASN A 90 20.52 8.25 -1.64
C ASN A 90 20.67 7.84 -0.17
N LEU A 91 20.33 6.58 0.14
CA LEU A 91 20.35 6.05 1.50
C LEU A 91 21.75 6.09 2.15
N GLU A 92 22.81 5.90 1.38
CA GLU A 92 24.18 5.95 1.91
C GLU A 92 24.59 7.37 2.33
N GLU A 93 24.16 8.38 1.59
CA GLU A 93 24.33 9.78 1.98
C GLU A 93 23.44 10.12 3.20
N ALA A 94 22.23 9.60 3.25
CA ALA A 94 21.35 9.76 4.39
C ALA A 94 21.96 9.20 5.68
N LYS A 95 22.55 8.01 5.63
CA LYS A 95 23.25 7.38 6.76
C LYS A 95 24.51 8.14 7.20
N LYS A 96 25.15 8.91 6.31
CA LYS A 96 26.27 9.78 6.66
C LYS A 96 25.82 11.08 7.32
N LYS A 97 24.65 11.59 6.93
CA LYS A 97 24.11 12.87 7.40
C LYS A 97 23.34 12.74 8.71
N TYR A 98 22.60 11.64 8.88
CA TYR A 98 21.73 11.38 10.01
C TYR A 98 22.16 10.10 10.74
N ASP A 99 22.02 10.07 12.07
CA ASP A 99 22.29 8.86 12.83
C ASP A 99 21.18 7.79 12.61
N ALA A 100 21.49 6.56 13.02
CA ALA A 100 20.59 5.43 12.83
C ALA A 100 19.25 5.60 13.56
N LYS A 101 19.26 6.26 14.75
CA LYS A 101 18.05 6.51 15.51
C LYS A 101 17.16 7.51 14.79
N PHE A 102 17.73 8.60 14.27
CA PHE A 102 16.98 9.59 13.50
C PHE A 102 16.30 8.96 12.27
N LEU A 103 17.03 8.16 11.50
CA LEU A 103 16.47 7.47 10.34
C LEU A 103 15.40 6.44 10.72
N SER A 104 15.60 5.74 11.86
CA SER A 104 14.60 4.80 12.37
C SER A 104 13.32 5.49 12.84
N ASP A 105 13.44 6.68 13.43
CA ASP A 105 12.29 7.41 13.97
C ASP A 105 11.52 8.20 12.90
N ASN A 106 12.19 8.60 11.80
CA ASN A 106 11.62 9.49 10.78
C ASN A 106 11.44 8.84 9.40
N GLY A 107 11.83 7.58 9.25
CA GLY A 107 11.61 6.80 8.04
C GLY A 107 12.64 7.03 6.92
N ILE A 108 12.64 6.10 5.95
CA ILE A 108 13.59 6.06 4.84
C ILE A 108 12.93 5.70 3.50
N LEU A 109 11.61 5.75 3.42
CA LEU A 109 10.80 5.20 2.32
C LEU A 109 11.30 5.63 0.93
N PRO A 110 11.57 6.92 0.60
CA PRO A 110 12.00 7.31 -0.75
C PRO A 110 13.30 6.62 -1.17
N TRP A 111 14.30 6.64 -0.31
CA TRP A 111 15.60 6.01 -0.58
C TRP A 111 15.51 4.49 -0.61
N TYR A 112 14.58 3.91 0.16
CA TYR A 112 14.37 2.46 0.15
C TYR A 112 13.73 2.00 -1.18
N ILE A 113 12.78 2.76 -1.72
CA ILE A 113 12.23 2.53 -3.07
C ILE A 113 13.34 2.58 -4.13
N GLU A 114 14.27 3.56 -4.05
CA GLU A 114 15.43 3.62 -4.96
C GLU A 114 16.31 2.37 -4.87
N ASP A 115 16.64 1.94 -3.65
CA ASP A 115 17.44 0.72 -3.42
C ASP A 115 16.73 -0.51 -3.98
N MET A 116 15.44 -0.62 -3.80
CA MET A 116 14.61 -1.69 -4.35
C MET A 116 14.60 -1.67 -5.89
N MET A 117 14.56 -0.49 -6.53
CA MET A 117 14.65 -0.36 -7.98
C MET A 117 16.00 -0.84 -8.53
N VAL A 118 17.09 -0.51 -7.86
CA VAL A 118 18.43 -1.02 -8.23
C VAL A 118 18.48 -2.54 -8.14
N LYS A 119 17.95 -3.12 -7.06
CA LYS A 119 17.90 -4.56 -6.85
C LYS A 119 17.01 -5.27 -7.88
N LEU A 120 15.82 -4.73 -8.16
CA LEU A 120 14.89 -5.30 -9.13
C LEU A 120 15.46 -5.25 -10.55
N THR A 121 16.10 -4.14 -10.94
CA THR A 121 16.81 -4.01 -12.23
C THR A 121 17.93 -5.05 -12.35
N LYS A 122 18.71 -5.26 -11.28
CA LYS A 122 19.73 -6.30 -11.23
C LYS A 122 19.14 -7.70 -11.37
N ALA A 123 18.06 -8.01 -10.64
CA ALA A 123 17.39 -9.30 -10.70
C ALA A 123 16.86 -9.62 -12.10
N PHE A 124 16.35 -8.62 -12.84
CA PHE A 124 16.00 -8.76 -14.26
C PHE A 124 17.22 -9.04 -15.14
N LYS A 125 18.35 -8.30 -14.96
CA LYS A 125 19.60 -8.54 -15.71
C LYS A 125 20.14 -9.95 -15.51
N GLU A 126 20.07 -10.44 -14.28
CA GLU A 126 20.54 -11.79 -13.88
C GLU A 126 19.51 -12.87 -14.19
N LYS A 127 18.34 -12.51 -14.68
CA LYS A 127 17.23 -13.44 -14.94
C LYS A 127 16.89 -14.31 -13.72
N ASN A 128 16.93 -13.73 -12.51
CA ASN A 128 16.60 -14.43 -11.28
C ASN A 128 15.10 -14.32 -11.00
N ARG A 129 14.32 -15.32 -11.47
CA ARG A 129 12.86 -15.32 -11.34
C ARG A 129 12.36 -15.10 -9.91
N ALA A 130 12.92 -15.81 -8.95
CA ALA A 130 12.47 -15.71 -7.55
C ALA A 130 12.67 -14.29 -7.01
N GLU A 131 13.85 -13.72 -7.24
CA GLU A 131 14.19 -12.37 -6.81
C GLU A 131 13.32 -11.31 -7.50
N ILE A 132 13.06 -11.46 -8.82
CA ILE A 132 12.17 -10.57 -9.56
C ILE A 132 10.77 -10.54 -8.90
N LEU A 133 10.21 -11.70 -8.59
CA LEU A 133 8.86 -11.79 -8.03
C LEU A 133 8.78 -11.20 -6.62
N PHE A 134 9.73 -11.53 -5.74
CA PHE A 134 9.77 -11.00 -4.37
C PHE A 134 9.98 -9.49 -4.35
N LEU A 135 10.98 -9.00 -5.08
CA LEU A 135 11.29 -7.57 -5.11
C LEU A 135 10.16 -6.75 -5.74
N ALA A 136 9.52 -7.27 -6.79
CA ALA A 136 8.38 -6.61 -7.40
C ALA A 136 7.19 -6.52 -6.45
N ALA A 137 6.84 -7.61 -5.77
CA ALA A 137 5.74 -7.62 -4.81
C ALA A 137 5.97 -6.64 -3.65
N ASP A 138 7.15 -6.68 -3.03
CA ASP A 138 7.56 -5.77 -1.96
C ASP A 138 7.60 -4.30 -2.44
N LEU A 139 8.16 -4.05 -3.62
CA LEU A 139 8.22 -2.70 -4.18
C LEU A 139 6.83 -2.11 -4.38
N GLY A 140 5.86 -2.91 -4.84
CA GLY A 140 4.47 -2.48 -4.99
C GLY A 140 3.83 -2.10 -3.65
N HIS A 141 4.18 -2.78 -2.54
CA HIS A 141 3.78 -2.39 -1.20
C HIS A 141 4.29 -1.00 -0.82
N TYR A 142 5.61 -0.77 -0.90
CA TYR A 142 6.21 0.52 -0.53
C TYR A 142 5.75 1.68 -1.42
N ILE A 143 5.46 1.42 -2.70
CA ILE A 143 4.83 2.40 -3.58
C ILE A 143 3.40 2.70 -3.13
N GLY A 144 2.65 1.70 -2.67
CA GLY A 144 1.36 1.88 -2.03
C GLY A 144 1.46 2.83 -0.83
N ASP A 145 2.39 2.56 0.09
CA ASP A 145 2.65 3.40 1.26
C ASP A 145 3.05 4.84 0.88
N ALA A 146 3.86 4.99 -0.17
CA ALA A 146 4.26 6.29 -0.69
C ALA A 146 3.08 7.11 -1.26
N HIS A 147 1.91 6.50 -1.47
CA HIS A 147 0.67 7.18 -1.86
C HIS A 147 -0.31 7.38 -0.70
N MET A 148 0.06 7.03 0.52
CA MET A 148 -0.69 7.33 1.72
C MET A 148 -0.23 8.68 2.31
N PRO A 149 -1.08 9.73 2.34
CA PRO A 149 -0.63 11.06 2.74
C PRO A 149 0.06 11.12 4.11
N LEU A 150 -0.45 10.35 5.07
CA LEU A 150 0.11 10.38 6.42
C LEU A 150 1.38 9.53 6.59
N HIS A 151 1.76 8.70 5.62
CA HIS A 151 3.08 8.06 5.57
C HIS A 151 4.19 9.05 5.17
N THR A 152 3.84 10.26 4.77
CA THR A 152 4.81 11.31 4.40
C THR A 152 4.89 12.43 5.43
N SER A 153 4.23 12.29 6.57
CA SER A 153 4.11 13.37 7.58
C SER A 153 4.41 12.88 8.99
N ALA A 154 5.13 13.69 9.75
CA ALA A 154 5.38 13.50 11.18
C ALA A 154 4.08 13.45 12.01
N ASN A 155 2.98 14.05 11.52
CA ASN A 155 1.65 13.93 12.11
C ASN A 155 0.88 12.71 11.57
N HIS A 156 1.56 11.57 11.51
CA HIS A 156 1.13 10.36 10.80
C HIS A 156 -0.19 9.74 11.26
N ASP A 157 -0.65 9.99 12.48
CA ASP A 157 -1.95 9.51 13.01
C ASP A 157 -2.82 10.64 13.57
N GLY A 158 -2.51 11.90 13.22
CA GLY A 158 -3.19 13.07 13.78
C GLY A 158 -2.86 13.30 15.26
N GLN A 159 -1.79 12.69 15.80
CA GLN A 159 -1.40 12.78 17.19
C GLN A 159 -0.93 14.19 17.60
N LEU A 160 -0.47 14.99 16.65
CA LEU A 160 -0.06 16.37 16.88
C LEU A 160 -1.21 17.39 16.76
N SER A 161 -2.39 16.94 16.29
CA SER A 161 -3.55 17.79 16.01
C SER A 161 -4.84 17.32 16.69
N GLU A 162 -4.73 16.40 17.65
CA GLU A 162 -5.86 15.80 18.41
C GLU A 162 -6.83 14.98 17.54
N GLN A 163 -6.30 14.39 16.44
CA GLN A 163 -7.08 13.62 15.46
C GLN A 163 -6.68 12.15 15.44
N LYS A 164 -6.19 11.64 16.57
CA LYS A 164 -5.69 10.26 16.66
C LYS A 164 -6.64 9.24 16.07
N GLY A 165 -6.08 8.30 15.31
CA GLY A 165 -6.80 7.23 14.60
C GLY A 165 -7.15 7.56 13.15
N ILE A 166 -6.88 8.80 12.67
CA ILE A 166 -7.16 9.20 11.28
C ILE A 166 -6.39 8.35 10.26
N HIS A 167 -5.19 7.88 10.63
CA HIS A 167 -4.38 7.00 9.81
C HIS A 167 -5.16 5.74 9.40
N SER A 168 -5.55 4.94 10.38
CA SER A 168 -6.28 3.71 10.12
C SER A 168 -7.67 3.94 9.53
N LEU A 169 -8.30 5.08 9.82
CA LEU A 169 -9.55 5.45 9.20
C LEU A 169 -9.38 5.63 7.69
N TRP A 170 -8.40 6.44 7.26
CA TRP A 170 -8.18 6.76 5.86
C TRP A 170 -7.69 5.53 5.08
N GLU A 171 -6.70 4.84 5.62
CA GLU A 171 -5.94 3.81 4.93
C GLU A 171 -6.63 2.44 4.92
N SER A 172 -7.34 2.11 5.99
CA SER A 172 -7.98 0.80 6.13
C SER A 172 -9.50 0.92 6.03
N ARG A 173 -10.12 1.74 6.88
CA ARG A 173 -11.57 1.75 7.01
C ARG A 173 -12.30 2.31 5.79
N LEU A 174 -11.79 3.40 5.19
CA LEU A 174 -12.40 3.95 3.98
C LEU A 174 -12.32 2.96 2.79
N PRO A 175 -11.16 2.34 2.48
CA PRO A 175 -11.11 1.30 1.46
C PRO A 175 -11.99 0.08 1.74
N GLU A 176 -12.05 -0.41 2.99
CA GLU A 176 -12.95 -1.51 3.36
C GLU A 176 -14.40 -1.22 3.02
N LEU A 177 -14.87 -0.02 3.30
CA LEU A 177 -16.26 0.37 3.09
C LEU A 177 -16.57 0.73 1.63
N PHE A 178 -15.66 1.40 0.93
CA PHE A 178 -15.98 2.09 -0.32
C PHE A 178 -15.21 1.62 -1.54
N ALA A 179 -14.06 0.91 -1.38
CA ALA A 179 -13.22 0.57 -2.52
C ALA A 179 -13.88 -0.37 -3.56
N LYS A 180 -14.97 -1.06 -3.19
CA LYS A 180 -15.78 -1.81 -4.16
C LYS A 180 -16.45 -0.92 -5.21
N ASN A 181 -16.58 0.39 -4.93
CA ASN A 181 -17.17 1.37 -5.83
C ASN A 181 -16.12 2.18 -6.60
N TYR A 182 -14.82 2.02 -6.28
CA TYR A 182 -13.73 2.73 -6.96
C TYR A 182 -13.50 2.14 -8.35
N LYS A 183 -13.17 3.01 -9.29
CA LYS A 183 -12.81 2.63 -10.65
C LYS A 183 -11.29 2.61 -10.80
N LEU A 184 -10.70 1.44 -10.56
CA LEU A 184 -9.25 1.26 -10.45
C LEU A 184 -8.56 0.90 -11.79
N ASN A 185 -9.20 1.13 -12.92
CA ASN A 185 -8.54 1.06 -14.22
C ASN A 185 -7.62 2.26 -14.42
N VAL A 186 -6.44 1.99 -14.93
CA VAL A 186 -5.37 2.97 -15.17
C VAL A 186 -4.77 2.79 -16.56
N PRO A 187 -4.06 3.80 -17.12
CA PRO A 187 -3.29 3.65 -18.35
C PRO A 187 -2.21 2.57 -18.24
N TYR A 188 -1.67 2.12 -19.37
CA TYR A 188 -0.50 1.26 -19.41
C TYR A 188 0.71 1.91 -18.74
N ALA A 189 1.56 1.06 -18.15
CA ALA A 189 2.84 1.43 -17.59
C ALA A 189 3.72 2.20 -18.60
N HIS A 190 4.45 3.17 -18.10
CA HIS A 190 5.43 3.96 -18.85
C HIS A 190 6.82 3.87 -18.19
N HIS A 191 7.85 4.16 -18.96
CA HIS A 191 9.22 4.20 -18.46
C HIS A 191 9.51 5.56 -17.80
N TYR A 192 10.10 5.53 -16.62
CA TYR A 192 10.64 6.71 -15.97
C TYR A 192 12.08 6.94 -16.41
N GLU A 193 12.35 8.04 -17.10
CA GLU A 193 13.71 8.43 -17.52
C GLU A 193 14.63 8.77 -16.33
N ASP A 194 14.03 9.29 -15.25
CA ASP A 194 14.68 9.65 -14.00
C ASP A 194 13.89 9.06 -12.83
N VAL A 195 14.36 7.91 -12.35
CA VAL A 195 13.74 7.17 -11.23
C VAL A 195 13.77 7.99 -9.94
N HIS A 196 14.89 8.68 -9.67
CA HIS A 196 15.02 9.53 -8.48
C HIS A 196 13.96 10.63 -8.49
N LYS A 197 13.87 11.37 -9.57
CA LYS A 197 12.88 12.43 -9.73
C LYS A 197 11.45 11.89 -9.60
N ALA A 198 11.13 10.75 -10.21
CA ALA A 198 9.80 10.14 -10.15
C ALA A 198 9.39 9.79 -8.72
N ILE A 199 10.32 9.25 -7.91
CA ILE A 199 10.08 8.93 -6.50
C ILE A 199 9.81 10.20 -5.68
N TRP A 200 10.65 11.23 -5.84
CA TRP A 200 10.48 12.47 -5.07
C TRP A 200 9.27 13.28 -5.50
N ASP A 201 8.91 13.29 -6.78
CA ASP A 201 7.66 13.89 -7.25
C ASP A 201 6.45 13.19 -6.61
N MET A 202 6.45 11.85 -6.57
CA MET A 202 5.41 11.04 -5.94
C MET A 202 5.27 11.35 -4.45
N ILE A 203 6.37 11.40 -3.71
CA ILE A 203 6.37 11.71 -2.27
C ILE A 203 5.86 13.15 -2.02
N ASN A 204 6.35 14.13 -2.79
CA ASN A 204 5.93 15.53 -2.66
C ASN A 204 4.43 15.70 -2.97
N ASP A 205 3.95 15.10 -4.06
CA ASP A 205 2.53 15.13 -4.44
C ASP A 205 1.66 14.53 -3.32
N THR A 206 2.07 13.40 -2.76
CA THR A 206 1.35 12.73 -1.68
C THR A 206 1.38 13.55 -0.39
N HIS A 207 2.54 14.11 -0.02
CA HIS A 207 2.67 14.96 1.16
C HIS A 207 1.77 16.19 1.09
N SER A 208 1.61 16.76 -0.10
CA SER A 208 0.71 17.91 -0.30
C SER A 208 -0.74 17.65 0.12
N LEU A 209 -1.15 16.40 0.27
CA LEU A 209 -2.48 15.96 0.69
C LEU A 209 -2.59 15.72 2.21
N ALA A 210 -1.49 15.65 2.95
CA ALA A 210 -1.49 15.34 4.38
C ALA A 210 -2.23 16.42 5.19
N GLN A 211 -1.86 17.69 5.01
CA GLN A 211 -2.53 18.80 5.72
C GLN A 211 -3.99 18.98 5.30
N PRO A 212 -4.36 18.96 4.00
CA PRO A 212 -5.77 18.96 3.58
C PRO A 212 -6.61 17.84 4.20
N LEU A 213 -6.07 16.60 4.28
CA LEU A 213 -6.74 15.49 4.93
C LEU A 213 -7.03 15.80 6.41
N LEU A 214 -6.02 16.27 7.15
CA LEU A 214 -6.16 16.64 8.55
C LEU A 214 -7.14 17.79 8.75
N ASP A 215 -7.11 18.82 7.90
CA ASP A 215 -8.02 19.97 7.99
C ASP A 215 -9.48 19.56 7.76
N ILE A 216 -9.73 18.70 6.78
CA ILE A 216 -11.08 18.17 6.49
C ILE A 216 -11.59 17.35 7.69
N ASP A 217 -10.79 16.43 8.21
CA ASP A 217 -11.19 15.61 9.37
C ASP A 217 -11.41 16.47 10.61
N LYS A 218 -10.53 17.45 10.89
CA LYS A 218 -10.66 18.35 12.03
C LYS A 218 -11.95 19.14 11.98
N LYS A 219 -12.26 19.71 10.82
CA LYS A 219 -13.51 20.45 10.60
C LYS A 219 -14.73 19.55 10.81
N LEU A 220 -14.70 18.33 10.27
CA LEU A 220 -15.79 17.36 10.40
C LEU A 220 -15.95 16.91 11.85
N ARG A 221 -14.86 16.58 12.57
CA ARG A 221 -14.90 16.18 14.00
C ARG A 221 -15.49 17.28 14.86
N THR A 222 -15.06 18.53 14.67
CA THR A 222 -15.56 19.67 15.45
C THR A 222 -17.08 19.89 15.26
N ALA A 223 -17.59 19.59 14.06
CA ALA A 223 -19.00 19.74 13.72
C ALA A 223 -19.87 18.51 14.09
N THR A 224 -19.25 17.41 14.56
CA THR A 224 -19.94 16.13 14.79
C THR A 224 -19.86 15.75 16.26
N PRO A 225 -21.00 15.43 16.94
CA PRO A 225 -20.97 14.94 18.31
C PRO A 225 -20.14 13.64 18.43
N GLU A 226 -19.43 13.48 19.54
CA GLU A 226 -18.49 12.35 19.76
C GLU A 226 -19.16 10.98 19.55
N ASN A 227 -20.40 10.82 20.01
CA ASN A 227 -21.20 9.60 19.83
C ASN A 227 -21.64 9.32 18.39
N GLN A 228 -21.38 10.24 17.47
CA GLN A 228 -21.56 10.05 16.03
C GLN A 228 -20.22 9.91 15.30
N VAL A 229 -19.12 10.42 15.89
CA VAL A 229 -17.76 10.21 15.38
C VAL A 229 -17.34 8.76 15.62
N PHE A 230 -17.57 8.25 16.83
CA PHE A 230 -17.14 6.92 17.23
C PHE A 230 -18.32 5.97 17.46
N LYS A 231 -18.07 4.67 17.31
CA LYS A 231 -19.01 3.64 17.77
C LYS A 231 -19.05 3.63 19.29
N MET A 232 -20.22 3.45 19.86
CA MET A 232 -20.41 3.31 21.31
C MET A 232 -20.62 1.84 21.69
N ASP A 233 -20.14 1.46 22.88
CA ASP A 233 -20.45 0.18 23.48
C ASP A 233 -21.85 0.18 24.16
N ALA A 234 -22.24 -0.94 24.77
CA ALA A 234 -23.54 -1.09 25.43
C ALA A 234 -23.71 -0.15 26.65
N GLU A 235 -22.62 0.33 27.24
CA GLU A 235 -22.56 1.25 28.37
C GLU A 235 -22.53 2.73 27.94
N GLY A 236 -22.55 3.01 26.60
CA GLY A 236 -22.50 4.36 26.05
C GLY A 236 -21.12 5.00 26.09
N LYS A 237 -20.05 4.19 26.21
CA LYS A 237 -18.66 4.65 26.10
C LYS A 237 -18.14 4.41 24.69
N VAL A 238 -17.11 5.17 24.30
CA VAL A 238 -16.44 5.00 23.00
C VAL A 238 -15.88 3.57 22.89
N LEU A 239 -16.40 2.82 21.91
CA LEU A 239 -15.93 1.47 21.61
C LEU A 239 -14.45 1.52 21.20
N LYS A 240 -13.65 0.64 21.80
CA LYS A 240 -12.23 0.52 21.47
C LYS A 240 -11.91 -0.79 20.80
N SER A 241 -10.98 -0.73 19.86
CA SER A 241 -10.39 -1.92 19.21
C SER A 241 -9.55 -2.72 20.20
N LYS A 242 -9.10 -3.91 19.80
CA LYS A 242 -8.12 -4.70 20.57
C LYS A 242 -6.79 -3.98 20.83
N TYR A 243 -6.49 -2.91 20.09
CA TYR A 243 -5.32 -2.06 20.27
C TYR A 243 -5.59 -0.81 21.11
N ASN A 244 -6.73 -0.75 21.79
CA ASN A 244 -7.15 0.39 22.60
C ASN A 244 -7.31 1.71 21.81
N THR A 245 -7.55 1.63 20.49
CA THR A 245 -7.88 2.77 19.62
C THR A 245 -9.39 2.90 19.47
N ALA A 246 -9.90 4.15 19.40
CA ALA A 246 -11.32 4.40 19.20
C ALA A 246 -11.76 3.88 17.82
N VAL A 247 -12.94 3.25 17.77
CA VAL A 247 -13.52 2.71 16.52
C VAL A 247 -14.46 3.75 15.94
N PHE A 248 -14.14 4.25 14.74
CA PHE A 248 -14.99 5.21 14.04
C PHE A 248 -16.33 4.59 13.62
N SER A 249 -17.38 5.42 13.66
CA SER A 249 -18.68 5.02 13.13
C SER A 249 -18.64 4.97 11.60
N ASP A 250 -19.48 4.11 11.02
CA ASP A 250 -19.55 3.98 9.55
C ASP A 250 -20.16 5.25 8.92
N GLU A 251 -21.01 5.95 9.68
CA GLU A 251 -21.58 7.23 9.28
C GLU A 251 -20.52 8.34 9.20
N TYR A 252 -19.66 8.43 10.20
CA TYR A 252 -18.53 9.37 10.17
C TYR A 252 -17.57 9.06 9.03
N ALA A 253 -17.20 7.79 8.87
CA ALA A 253 -16.35 7.34 7.78
C ALA A 253 -16.94 7.72 6.41
N LYS A 254 -18.26 7.57 6.23
CA LYS A 254 -18.95 7.98 5.00
C LYS A 254 -18.87 9.48 4.76
N LYS A 255 -19.18 10.30 5.78
CA LYS A 255 -19.09 11.77 5.67
C LYS A 255 -17.68 12.23 5.34
N LEU A 256 -16.67 11.64 5.99
CA LEU A 256 -15.27 11.96 5.69
C LEU A 256 -14.92 11.58 4.24
N HIS A 257 -15.28 10.37 3.81
CA HIS A 257 -15.04 9.91 2.44
C HIS A 257 -15.66 10.86 1.40
N GLU A 258 -16.89 11.32 1.63
CA GLU A 258 -17.56 12.27 0.74
C GLU A 258 -16.83 13.62 0.71
N GLN A 259 -16.35 14.14 1.86
CA GLN A 259 -15.61 15.40 1.92
C GLN A 259 -14.20 15.32 1.34
N LEU A 260 -13.57 14.14 1.38
CA LEU A 260 -12.28 13.87 0.73
C LEU A 260 -12.40 13.87 -0.81
N ASN A 261 -13.59 13.89 -1.36
CA ASN A 261 -13.87 14.08 -2.79
C ASN A 261 -13.00 13.20 -3.71
N GLY A 262 -12.98 11.90 -3.45
CA GLY A 262 -12.25 10.93 -4.27
C GLY A 262 -10.74 10.83 -3.99
N MET A 263 -10.22 11.47 -2.96
CA MET A 263 -8.77 11.44 -2.62
C MET A 263 -8.26 10.00 -2.52
N VAL A 264 -8.96 9.12 -1.79
CA VAL A 264 -8.54 7.71 -1.58
C VAL A 264 -8.46 6.95 -2.91
N GLU A 265 -9.51 7.03 -3.73
CA GLU A 265 -9.55 6.40 -5.06
C GLU A 265 -8.43 6.94 -5.96
N SER A 266 -8.23 8.26 -5.97
CA SER A 266 -7.16 8.90 -6.75
C SER A 266 -5.77 8.42 -6.35
N GLN A 267 -5.49 8.32 -5.04
CA GLN A 267 -4.21 7.81 -4.54
C GLN A 267 -4.01 6.32 -4.88
N MET A 268 -5.05 5.49 -4.78
CA MET A 268 -4.97 4.10 -5.22
C MET A 268 -4.66 3.99 -6.72
N LYS A 269 -5.29 4.80 -7.57
CA LYS A 269 -4.99 4.81 -9.02
C LYS A 269 -3.58 5.26 -9.32
N LYS A 270 -3.09 6.29 -8.62
CA LYS A 270 -1.70 6.74 -8.74
C LYS A 270 -0.74 5.62 -8.30
N ALA A 271 -1.02 4.94 -7.18
CA ALA A 271 -0.22 3.81 -6.70
C ALA A 271 -0.15 2.66 -7.72
N ILE A 272 -1.28 2.29 -8.34
CA ILE A 272 -1.34 1.27 -9.38
C ILE A 272 -0.48 1.66 -10.59
N THR A 273 -0.63 2.91 -11.07
CA THR A 273 0.14 3.42 -12.22
C THR A 273 1.63 3.46 -11.92
N ALA A 274 2.01 3.96 -10.74
CA ALA A 274 3.40 4.03 -10.31
C ALA A 274 4.01 2.63 -10.17
N THR A 275 3.33 1.70 -9.50
CA THR A 275 3.80 0.31 -9.33
C THR A 275 4.08 -0.35 -10.68
N ALA A 276 3.11 -0.29 -11.61
CA ALA A 276 3.31 -0.84 -12.94
C ALA A 276 4.47 -0.17 -13.70
N SER A 277 4.59 1.16 -13.59
CA SER A 277 5.63 1.93 -14.28
C SER A 277 7.02 1.69 -13.68
N PHE A 278 7.16 1.54 -12.37
CA PHE A 278 8.44 1.18 -11.75
C PHE A 278 8.88 -0.25 -12.11
N TRP A 279 7.96 -1.22 -12.14
CA TRP A 279 8.28 -2.57 -12.61
C TRP A 279 8.71 -2.57 -14.06
N TYR A 280 7.98 -1.84 -14.90
CA TYR A 280 8.31 -1.68 -16.32
C TYR A 280 9.67 -1.00 -16.52
N THR A 281 9.94 0.06 -15.76
CA THR A 281 11.22 0.79 -15.78
C THR A 281 12.38 -0.12 -15.42
N ALA A 282 12.27 -0.91 -14.34
CA ALA A 282 13.32 -1.84 -13.94
C ALA A 282 13.65 -2.88 -15.04
N TRP A 283 12.62 -3.36 -15.76
CA TRP A 283 12.81 -4.30 -16.87
C TRP A 283 13.44 -3.61 -18.09
N VAL A 284 13.04 -2.38 -18.42
CA VAL A 284 13.62 -1.59 -19.51
C VAL A 284 15.09 -1.28 -19.23
N ASP A 285 15.41 -0.82 -18.02
CA ASP A 285 16.77 -0.47 -17.60
C ASP A 285 17.69 -1.72 -17.47
N ALA A 286 17.07 -2.88 -17.29
CA ALA A 286 17.78 -4.16 -17.38
C ALA A 286 18.14 -4.56 -18.83
N GLY A 287 17.69 -3.79 -19.83
CA GLY A 287 17.89 -4.12 -21.25
C GLY A 287 16.79 -4.99 -21.85
N LYS A 288 15.61 -5.00 -21.25
CA LYS A 288 14.45 -5.81 -21.68
C LYS A 288 14.79 -7.29 -21.88
N PRO A 289 15.36 -7.97 -20.85
CA PRO A 289 15.73 -9.36 -20.99
C PRO A 289 14.54 -10.21 -21.43
N ASP A 290 14.79 -11.20 -22.26
CA ASP A 290 13.81 -12.23 -22.57
C ASP A 290 13.49 -13.04 -21.33
N LEU A 291 12.20 -13.11 -20.98
CA LEU A 291 11.68 -13.80 -19.79
C LEU A 291 11.19 -15.22 -20.13
N SER A 292 11.21 -15.64 -21.40
CA SER A 292 10.75 -16.97 -21.84
C SER A 292 11.58 -18.11 -21.28
N ASP A 293 12.84 -17.84 -20.90
CA ASP A 293 13.71 -18.81 -20.22
C ASP A 293 13.33 -19.00 -18.73
N LEU A 294 12.59 -18.08 -18.14
CA LEU A 294 12.23 -18.09 -16.72
C LEU A 294 10.87 -18.70 -16.46
N ASP A 295 9.98 -18.60 -17.44
CA ASP A 295 8.62 -19.10 -17.33
C ASP A 295 8.02 -19.25 -18.75
N SER A 296 6.80 -19.81 -18.82
CA SER A 296 6.08 -19.92 -20.09
C SER A 296 5.92 -18.54 -20.76
N PRO A 297 6.26 -18.41 -22.07
CA PRO A 297 6.05 -17.18 -22.80
C PRO A 297 4.55 -16.87 -23.02
N GLU A 298 3.69 -17.85 -22.77
CA GLU A 298 2.25 -17.74 -22.84
C GLU A 298 1.63 -17.87 -21.45
N VAL A 299 0.45 -17.28 -21.26
CA VAL A 299 -0.32 -17.48 -20.04
C VAL A 299 -0.68 -18.95 -19.89
N THR A 300 -0.41 -19.53 -18.74
CA THR A 300 -0.72 -20.94 -18.48
C THR A 300 -2.21 -21.23 -18.69
N LYS A 301 -2.54 -22.47 -19.07
CA LYS A 301 -3.95 -22.88 -19.28
C LYS A 301 -4.82 -22.61 -18.05
N ARG A 302 -4.25 -22.75 -16.84
CA ARG A 302 -4.91 -22.43 -15.56
C ARG A 302 -5.31 -20.95 -15.51
N ASN A 303 -4.39 -20.07 -15.90
CA ASN A 303 -4.57 -18.62 -15.77
C ASN A 303 -5.28 -17.97 -16.98
N ALA A 304 -5.36 -18.64 -18.13
CA ALA A 304 -5.90 -18.06 -19.36
C ALA A 304 -7.38 -17.60 -19.23
N LYS A 305 -8.22 -18.43 -18.58
CA LYS A 305 -9.61 -18.06 -18.32
C LYS A 305 -9.66 -16.90 -17.30
N ALA A 306 -8.88 -17.01 -16.24
CA ALA A 306 -8.81 -16.00 -15.19
C ALA A 306 -8.33 -14.64 -15.72
N LEU A 307 -7.30 -14.63 -16.58
CA LEU A 307 -6.82 -13.40 -17.21
C LEU A 307 -7.92 -12.68 -18.01
N LYS A 308 -8.70 -13.44 -18.80
CA LYS A 308 -9.79 -12.83 -19.58
C LYS A 308 -10.82 -12.16 -18.67
N GLU A 309 -11.24 -12.85 -17.61
CA GLU A 309 -12.21 -12.32 -16.64
C GLU A 309 -11.65 -11.11 -15.88
N ASP A 310 -10.39 -11.19 -15.39
CA ASP A 310 -9.72 -10.09 -14.72
C ASP A 310 -9.51 -8.89 -15.65
N TRP A 311 -9.25 -9.15 -16.96
CA TRP A 311 -9.12 -8.09 -17.95
C TRP A 311 -10.45 -7.35 -18.15
N ASP A 312 -11.55 -8.10 -18.30
CA ASP A 312 -12.88 -7.52 -18.42
C ASP A 312 -13.27 -6.69 -17.20
N LEU A 313 -12.91 -7.15 -16.01
CA LEU A 313 -13.09 -6.40 -14.74
C LEU A 313 -12.19 -5.17 -14.69
N PHE A 314 -10.92 -5.29 -15.06
CA PHE A 314 -9.98 -4.16 -15.07
C PHE A 314 -10.46 -3.06 -16.03
N GLN A 315 -10.90 -3.39 -17.22
CA GLN A 315 -11.43 -2.41 -18.17
C GLN A 315 -12.65 -1.63 -17.63
N LYS A 316 -13.48 -2.28 -16.81
CA LYS A 316 -14.62 -1.66 -16.12
C LYS A 316 -14.22 -0.90 -14.86
N GLY A 317 -12.98 -1.05 -14.41
CA GLY A 317 -12.49 -0.53 -13.13
C GLY A 317 -12.93 -1.33 -11.90
N ASP A 318 -13.47 -2.53 -12.10
CA ASP A 318 -14.10 -3.37 -11.08
C ASP A 318 -13.19 -4.52 -10.62
N LEU A 319 -11.88 -4.46 -10.92
CA LEU A 319 -10.93 -5.49 -10.53
C LEU A 319 -10.68 -5.45 -9.00
N PHE A 320 -10.88 -6.59 -8.35
CA PHE A 320 -10.61 -6.76 -6.92
C PHE A 320 -9.30 -7.55 -6.69
N GLY A 321 -8.82 -7.58 -5.44
CA GLY A 321 -7.63 -8.33 -5.03
C GLY A 321 -7.77 -9.85 -5.23
N MET A 322 -7.51 -10.65 -4.21
CA MET A 322 -7.63 -12.11 -4.32
C MET A 322 -9.04 -12.55 -4.71
N ARG A 323 -9.13 -13.54 -5.59
CA ARG A 323 -10.38 -14.25 -5.87
C ARG A 323 -10.72 -15.13 -4.67
N ASN A 324 -11.97 -15.13 -4.25
CA ASN A 324 -12.44 -16.17 -3.35
C ASN A 324 -12.31 -17.53 -4.05
N GLN A 325 -11.72 -18.52 -3.38
CA GLN A 325 -11.54 -19.88 -3.94
C GLN A 325 -12.88 -20.60 -4.23
N ASN A 326 -14.00 -19.97 -3.90
CA ASN A 326 -15.37 -20.50 -4.05
C ASN A 326 -16.16 -19.82 -5.19
N ASP A 327 -15.54 -18.93 -5.99
CA ASP A 327 -16.19 -18.29 -7.15
C ASP A 327 -15.89 -19.00 -8.48
#